data_4494155e79cf1cc0aaeb48ab37706de2
#
_entry.id   4494155e79cf1cc0aaeb48ab37706de2
#
_cell.length_a   1.000
_cell.length_b   1.000
_cell.length_c   1.000
_cell.angle_alpha   90.00
_cell.angle_beta   90.00
_cell.angle_gamma   90.00
#
_symmetry.space_group_name_H-M   'P 1'
#
loop_
_entity.id
_entity.type
_entity.pdbx_description
1 polymer ?
#
loop_
_entity_poly.entity_id
_entity_poly.type
_entity_poly.pdbx_seq_one_letter_code
_entity_poly.pdbx_strand_id
1 'polypeptide(L)'
;MAIERTLSIVKPDATRRNLTGKINARFEDAGLRIVAQKRIWMTQKQAEQFYAVHAERAFFKDLCRFMTSGPVVAQVFEGDNAVAKNREIMGATNPANAAAGTIRKDFAESIEANSVHGSDSPDNAKREIAFFFAETEIVG
;
A
#
# COMPACT_ATOMS: atom_id res chain seq x y z
N MET A 1 -16.61 7.02 16.00
CA MET A 1 -15.18 6.70 15.87
C MET A 1 -15.00 5.21 15.78
N ALA A 2 -14.49 4.74 14.67
CA ALA A 2 -14.26 3.31 14.48
C ALA A 2 -12.76 3.07 14.29
N ILE A 3 -12.18 2.29 15.18
CA ILE A 3 -10.80 1.84 15.02
C ILE A 3 -10.80 0.76 13.93
N GLU A 4 -10.05 1.01 12.89
CA GLU A 4 -9.92 0.11 11.73
C GLU A 4 -8.47 -0.24 11.48
N ARG A 5 -8.27 -1.33 10.76
CA ARG A 5 -6.97 -1.71 10.20
C ARG A 5 -7.06 -1.68 8.68
N THR A 6 -5.98 -1.28 8.04
CA THR A 6 -5.88 -1.29 6.59
C THR A 6 -4.51 -1.81 6.17
N LEU A 7 -4.43 -2.38 4.97
CA LEU A 7 -3.14 -2.79 4.42
C LEU A 7 -2.56 -1.68 3.57
N SER A 8 -1.28 -1.45 3.74
CA SER A 8 -0.49 -0.54 2.92
C SER A 8 0.69 -1.30 2.32
N ILE A 9 1.07 -0.95 1.11
CA ILE A 9 2.31 -1.45 0.51
C ILE A 9 3.09 -0.26 -0.01
N VAL A 10 4.36 -0.18 0.37
CA VAL A 10 5.30 0.73 -0.29
C VAL A 10 5.86 -0.03 -1.49
N LYS A 11 5.62 0.48 -2.69
CA LYS A 11 5.89 -0.21 -3.95
C LYS A 11 7.36 -0.13 -4.37
N PRO A 12 7.80 -0.98 -5.32
CA PRO A 12 9.20 -1.04 -5.72
C PRO A 12 9.80 0.28 -6.19
N ASP A 13 9.01 1.16 -6.82
CA ASP A 13 9.50 2.46 -7.25
C ASP A 13 9.95 3.33 -6.08
N ALA A 14 9.27 3.21 -4.95
CA ALA A 14 9.61 3.98 -3.75
C ALA A 14 10.71 3.32 -2.92
N THR A 15 10.69 1.99 -2.77
CA THR A 15 11.77 1.30 -2.04
C THR A 15 13.11 1.47 -2.75
N ARG A 16 13.11 1.40 -4.08
CA ARG A 16 14.30 1.58 -4.89
C ARG A 16 14.93 2.96 -4.69
N ARG A 17 14.11 3.98 -4.47
CA ARG A 17 14.57 5.35 -4.25
C ARG A 17 14.80 5.67 -2.76
N ASN A 18 14.70 4.66 -1.90
CA ASN A 18 14.92 4.81 -0.45
C ASN A 18 13.93 5.78 0.21
N LEU A 19 12.66 5.69 -0.17
CA LEU A 19 11.61 6.61 0.30
C LEU A 19 10.71 6.03 1.38
N THR A 20 10.90 4.76 1.79
CA THR A 20 10.00 4.10 2.74
C THR A 20 9.82 4.91 4.03
N GLY A 21 10.90 5.40 4.62
CA GLY A 21 10.83 6.17 5.86
C GLY A 21 10.10 7.49 5.69
N LYS A 22 10.34 8.20 4.59
CA LYS A 22 9.66 9.48 4.30
C LYS A 22 8.17 9.28 4.09
N ILE A 23 7.80 8.20 3.40
CA ILE A 23 6.40 7.84 3.17
C ILE A 23 5.72 7.50 4.50
N ASN A 24 6.35 6.62 5.30
CA ASN A 24 5.76 6.20 6.57
C ASN A 24 5.64 7.34 7.57
N ALA A 25 6.56 8.29 7.55
CA ALA A 25 6.46 9.47 8.41
C ALA A 25 5.15 10.23 8.18
N ARG A 26 4.68 10.32 6.94
CA ARG A 26 3.42 10.98 6.62
C ARG A 26 2.22 10.27 7.22
N PHE A 27 2.23 8.93 7.22
CA PHE A 27 1.16 8.15 7.82
C PHE A 27 1.16 8.31 9.35
N GLU A 28 2.33 8.23 9.96
CA GLU A 28 2.45 8.37 11.42
C GLU A 28 2.09 9.77 11.88
N ASP A 29 2.51 10.81 11.13
CA ASP A 29 2.17 12.20 11.44
C ASP A 29 0.66 12.44 11.39
N ALA A 30 -0.04 11.68 10.56
CA ALA A 30 -1.50 11.76 10.45
C ALA A 30 -2.24 10.95 11.51
N GLY A 31 -1.52 10.24 12.39
CA GLY A 31 -2.11 9.47 13.47
C GLY A 31 -2.37 8.00 13.17
N LEU A 32 -1.88 7.49 12.05
CA LEU A 32 -1.95 6.07 11.75
C LEU A 32 -0.78 5.35 12.40
N ARG A 33 -1.08 4.24 13.07
CA ARG A 33 -0.08 3.46 13.79
C ARG A 33 0.31 2.23 12.98
N ILE A 34 1.60 1.98 12.82
CA ILE A 34 2.10 0.77 12.16
C ILE A 34 2.07 -0.36 13.19
N VAL A 35 1.25 -1.37 12.95
CA VAL A 35 1.09 -2.51 13.87
C VAL A 35 1.63 -3.81 13.31
N ALA A 36 2.05 -3.84 12.04
CA ALA A 36 2.78 -4.94 11.42
C ALA A 36 3.51 -4.43 10.19
N GLN A 37 4.66 -5.02 9.90
CA GLN A 37 5.47 -4.57 8.78
C GLN A 37 6.43 -5.68 8.33
N LYS A 38 6.53 -5.89 7.02
CA LYS A 38 7.48 -6.83 6.43
C LYS A 38 8.07 -6.23 5.15
N ARG A 39 9.38 -6.34 5.00
CA ARG A 39 10.03 -6.04 3.72
C ARG A 39 10.25 -7.36 3.00
N ILE A 40 9.63 -7.52 1.84
CA ILE A 40 9.67 -8.76 1.08
C ILE A 40 9.88 -8.47 -0.40
N TRP A 41 10.28 -9.48 -1.13
CA TRP A 41 10.29 -9.46 -2.59
C TRP A 41 9.23 -10.45 -3.06
N MET A 42 8.13 -9.97 -3.60
CA MET A 42 7.03 -10.84 -4.00
C MET A 42 7.45 -11.73 -5.17
N THR A 43 7.00 -12.99 -5.12
CA THR A 43 7.09 -13.88 -6.29
C THR A 43 5.98 -13.51 -7.27
N GLN A 44 6.16 -13.95 -8.53
CA GLN A 44 5.13 -13.75 -9.56
C GLN A 44 3.79 -14.33 -9.12
N LYS A 45 3.81 -15.52 -8.53
CA LYS A 45 2.61 -16.18 -8.05
C LYS A 45 1.93 -15.37 -6.93
N GLN A 46 2.69 -14.84 -6.01
CA GLN A 46 2.14 -14.01 -4.93
C GLN A 46 1.48 -12.75 -5.49
N ALA A 47 2.12 -12.09 -6.44
CA ALA A 47 1.55 -10.90 -7.07
C ALA A 47 0.25 -11.23 -7.80
N GLU A 48 0.22 -12.33 -8.54
CA GLU A 48 -0.98 -12.77 -9.25
C GLU A 48 -2.12 -13.08 -8.30
N GLN A 49 -1.83 -13.72 -7.18
CA GLN A 49 -2.84 -14.04 -6.17
C GLN A 49 -3.35 -12.79 -5.46
N PHE A 50 -2.46 -11.89 -5.10
CA PHE A 50 -2.84 -10.66 -4.40
C PHE A 50 -3.75 -9.79 -5.28
N TYR A 51 -3.43 -9.69 -6.57
CA TYR A 51 -4.19 -8.87 -7.52
C TYR A 51 -5.20 -9.68 -8.34
N ALA A 52 -5.60 -10.86 -7.86
CA ALA A 52 -6.49 -11.77 -8.60
C ALA A 52 -7.80 -11.11 -9.03
N VAL A 53 -8.31 -10.13 -8.27
CA VAL A 53 -9.53 -9.39 -8.64
C VAL A 53 -9.36 -8.61 -9.95
N HIS A 54 -8.12 -8.37 -10.36
CA HIS A 54 -7.80 -7.66 -11.59
C HIS A 54 -7.32 -8.58 -12.72
N ALA A 55 -7.42 -9.90 -12.55
CA ALA A 55 -6.82 -10.88 -13.46
C ALA A 55 -7.25 -10.70 -14.93
N GLU A 56 -8.46 -10.19 -15.18
CA GLU A 56 -8.97 -9.97 -16.53
C GLU A 56 -8.72 -8.57 -17.07
N ARG A 57 -8.11 -7.69 -16.25
CA ARG A 57 -7.79 -6.34 -16.69
C ARG A 57 -6.55 -6.32 -17.57
N ALA A 58 -6.54 -5.42 -18.56
CA ALA A 58 -5.41 -5.28 -19.47
C ALA A 58 -4.09 -4.99 -18.74
N PHE A 59 -4.16 -4.25 -17.64
CA PHE A 59 -2.97 -3.86 -16.88
C PHE A 59 -2.43 -4.94 -15.93
N PHE A 60 -3.12 -6.09 -15.81
CA PHE A 60 -2.78 -7.10 -14.79
C PHE A 60 -1.34 -7.60 -14.91
N LYS A 61 -0.92 -7.97 -16.13
CA LYS A 61 0.44 -8.50 -16.35
C LYS A 61 1.51 -7.47 -16.00
N ASP A 62 1.30 -6.23 -16.43
CA ASP A 62 2.24 -5.15 -16.15
C ASP A 62 2.29 -4.83 -14.67
N LEU A 63 1.15 -4.84 -13.99
CA LEU A 63 1.08 -4.63 -12.55
C LEU A 63 1.87 -5.69 -11.80
N CYS A 64 1.67 -6.97 -12.11
CA CYS A 64 2.39 -8.06 -11.47
C CYS A 64 3.89 -8.00 -11.75
N ARG A 65 4.27 -7.65 -12.97
CA ARG A 65 5.68 -7.47 -13.33
C ARG A 65 6.30 -6.34 -12.53
N PHE A 66 5.60 -5.23 -12.43
CA PHE A 66 6.05 -4.08 -11.66
C PHE A 66 6.23 -4.44 -10.18
N MET A 67 5.23 -5.08 -9.57
CA MET A 67 5.25 -5.42 -8.14
C MET A 67 6.31 -6.47 -7.78
N THR A 68 6.83 -7.20 -8.76
CA THR A 68 7.90 -8.18 -8.56
C THR A 68 9.27 -7.67 -9.00
N SER A 69 9.36 -6.40 -9.40
CA SER A 69 10.59 -5.82 -9.90
C SER A 69 11.59 -5.42 -8.82
N GLY A 70 11.19 -5.45 -7.57
CA GLY A 70 12.04 -5.12 -6.43
C GLY A 70 11.32 -5.35 -5.12
N PRO A 71 11.99 -5.07 -3.99
CA PRO A 71 11.36 -5.22 -2.67
C PRO A 71 10.16 -4.29 -2.50
N VAL A 72 9.19 -4.77 -1.71
CA VAL A 72 8.05 -3.97 -1.26
C VAL A 72 8.03 -4.00 0.27
N VAL A 73 7.37 -3.02 0.89
CA VAL A 73 7.10 -3.05 2.33
C VAL A 73 5.61 -3.19 2.51
N ALA A 74 5.17 -4.37 2.96
CA ALA A 74 3.78 -4.62 3.32
C ALA A 74 3.60 -4.26 4.78
N GLN A 75 2.52 -3.56 5.11
CA GLN A 75 2.32 -3.08 6.48
C GLN A 75 0.84 -2.91 6.79
N VAL A 76 0.53 -3.03 8.08
CA VAL A 76 -0.82 -2.82 8.59
C VAL A 76 -0.83 -1.53 9.40
N PHE A 77 -1.74 -0.64 9.04
CA PHE A 77 -1.99 0.58 9.81
C PHE A 77 -3.27 0.41 10.62
N GLU A 78 -3.26 0.98 11.83
CA GLU A 78 -4.42 0.99 12.70
C GLU A 78 -4.72 2.44 13.13
N GLY A 79 -6.00 2.80 13.14
CA GLY A 79 -6.43 4.12 13.58
C GLY A 79 -7.90 4.35 13.25
N ASP A 80 -8.41 5.52 13.61
CA ASP A 80 -9.77 5.92 13.29
C ASP A 80 -9.94 6.03 11.79
N ASN A 81 -10.93 5.30 11.24
CA ASN A 81 -11.23 5.31 9.81
C ASN A 81 -9.98 5.09 8.97
N ALA A 82 -9.17 4.10 9.36
CA ALA A 82 -7.84 3.89 8.76
C ALA A 82 -7.87 3.71 7.25
N VAL A 83 -8.89 3.02 6.70
CA VAL A 83 -9.01 2.81 5.26
C VAL A 83 -9.12 4.14 4.53
N ALA A 84 -10.07 4.98 4.92
CA ALA A 84 -10.30 6.27 4.28
C ALA A 84 -9.13 7.22 4.50
N LYS A 85 -8.60 7.27 5.72
CA LYS A 85 -7.48 8.14 6.06
C LYS A 85 -6.23 7.79 5.27
N ASN A 86 -5.93 6.50 5.16
CA ASN A 86 -4.79 6.03 4.37
C ASN A 86 -4.90 6.50 2.92
N ARG A 87 -6.08 6.31 2.31
CA ARG A 87 -6.29 6.70 0.92
C ARG A 87 -6.21 8.22 0.71
N GLU A 88 -6.68 8.99 1.67
CA GLU A 88 -6.57 10.44 1.63
C GLU A 88 -5.11 10.90 1.63
N ILE A 89 -4.29 10.29 2.48
CA ILE A 89 -2.85 10.61 2.57
C ILE A 89 -2.11 10.16 1.30
N MET A 90 -2.49 9.01 0.73
CA MET A 90 -1.92 8.51 -0.50
C MET A 90 -2.16 9.44 -1.69
N GLY A 91 -3.35 9.98 -1.79
CA GLY A 91 -3.77 10.80 -2.92
C GLY A 91 -4.36 10.00 -4.07
N ALA A 92 -4.78 10.69 -5.12
CA ALA A 92 -5.38 10.06 -6.30
C ALA A 92 -4.43 9.09 -6.97
N THR A 93 -4.99 8.02 -7.55
CA THR A 93 -4.23 6.96 -8.22
C THR A 93 -3.30 7.52 -9.30
N ASN A 94 -3.78 8.47 -10.08
CA ASN A 94 -2.95 9.17 -11.05
C ASN A 94 -2.29 10.36 -10.33
N PRO A 95 -0.95 10.40 -10.22
CA PRO A 95 -0.27 11.51 -9.52
C PRO A 95 -0.57 12.89 -10.13
N ALA A 96 -0.89 12.95 -11.40
CA ALA A 96 -1.25 14.22 -12.06
C ALA A 96 -2.53 14.82 -11.47
N ASN A 97 -3.41 13.98 -10.94
CA ASN A 97 -4.69 14.39 -10.32
C ASN A 97 -4.64 14.44 -8.80
N ALA A 98 -3.49 14.10 -8.21
CA ALA A 98 -3.36 14.06 -6.76
C ALA A 98 -3.18 15.47 -6.20
N ALA A 99 -3.78 15.71 -5.02
CA ALA A 99 -3.68 17.01 -4.36
C ALA A 99 -2.27 17.24 -3.81
N ALA A 100 -1.89 18.50 -3.70
CA ALA A 100 -0.62 18.87 -3.11
C ALA A 100 -0.50 18.32 -1.68
N GLY A 101 0.69 17.85 -1.32
CA GLY A 101 0.94 17.28 0.00
C GLY A 101 0.63 15.80 0.14
N THR A 102 -0.02 15.19 -0.85
CA THR A 102 -0.23 13.74 -0.84
C THR A 102 1.04 13.00 -1.26
N ILE A 103 1.14 11.74 -0.85
CA ILE A 103 2.30 10.91 -1.17
C ILE A 103 2.48 10.77 -2.68
N ARG A 104 1.41 10.47 -3.39
CA ARG A 104 1.49 10.29 -4.84
C ARG A 104 1.86 11.57 -5.57
N LYS A 105 1.38 12.71 -5.12
CA LYS A 105 1.76 13.98 -5.73
C LYS A 105 3.26 14.26 -5.57
N ASP A 106 3.79 13.98 -4.39
CA ASP A 106 5.17 14.34 -4.06
C ASP A 106 6.19 13.29 -4.51
N PHE A 107 5.83 12.00 -4.54
CA PHE A 107 6.79 10.92 -4.75
C PHE A 107 6.53 10.04 -5.95
N ALA A 108 5.29 9.93 -6.44
CA ALA A 108 4.97 9.02 -7.52
C ALA A 108 5.59 9.48 -8.84
N GLU A 109 6.04 8.50 -9.64
CA GLU A 109 6.63 8.76 -10.94
C GLU A 109 5.61 8.73 -12.06
N SER A 110 4.60 7.86 -11.94
CA SER A 110 3.57 7.68 -12.95
C SER A 110 2.35 7.00 -12.33
N ILE A 111 1.32 6.77 -13.13
CA ILE A 111 0.13 6.05 -12.67
C ILE A 111 0.43 4.61 -12.28
N GLU A 112 1.40 3.96 -12.95
CA GLU A 112 1.86 2.61 -12.60
C GLU A 112 2.82 2.64 -11.42
N ALA A 113 3.82 3.51 -11.47
CA ALA A 113 4.82 3.66 -10.43
C ALA A 113 4.37 4.75 -9.45
N ASN A 114 3.27 4.49 -8.74
CA ASN A 114 2.61 5.50 -7.89
C ASN A 114 2.89 5.33 -6.40
N SER A 115 3.97 4.68 -6.05
CA SER A 115 4.64 4.63 -4.75
C SER A 115 3.96 3.79 -3.68
N VAL A 116 2.63 3.80 -3.58
CA VAL A 116 1.93 3.16 -2.47
C VAL A 116 0.63 2.49 -2.93
N HIS A 117 0.26 1.44 -2.18
CA HIS A 117 -1.04 0.77 -2.29
C HIS A 117 -1.74 0.89 -0.94
N GLY A 118 -3.05 1.04 -0.96
CA GLY A 118 -3.89 0.98 0.23
C GLY A 118 -5.18 0.25 -0.09
N SER A 119 -5.69 -0.52 0.89
CA SER A 119 -6.98 -1.20 0.75
C SER A 119 -8.09 -0.17 0.48
N ASP A 120 -9.05 -0.55 -0.35
CA ASP A 120 -10.14 0.36 -0.78
C ASP A 120 -11.42 0.21 0.04
N SER A 121 -11.48 -0.78 0.92
CA SER A 121 -12.64 -1.00 1.78
C SER A 121 -12.23 -1.82 3.01
N PRO A 122 -13.02 -1.79 4.11
CA PRO A 122 -12.74 -2.65 5.25
C PRO A 122 -12.74 -4.14 4.92
N ASP A 123 -13.62 -4.60 4.03
CA ASP A 123 -13.66 -6.01 3.63
C ASP A 123 -12.40 -6.41 2.86
N ASN A 124 -11.97 -5.59 1.91
CA ASN A 124 -10.73 -5.84 1.19
C ASN A 124 -9.51 -5.73 2.11
N ALA A 125 -9.54 -4.83 3.09
CA ALA A 125 -8.47 -4.72 4.06
C ALA A 125 -8.26 -6.03 4.83
N LYS A 126 -9.35 -6.67 5.27
CA LYS A 126 -9.26 -7.97 5.96
C LYS A 126 -8.58 -9.02 5.10
N ARG A 127 -9.00 -9.13 3.85
CA ARG A 127 -8.44 -10.10 2.90
C ARG A 127 -6.96 -9.82 2.62
N GLU A 128 -6.63 -8.58 2.38
CA GLU A 128 -5.26 -8.17 2.04
C GLU A 128 -4.31 -8.32 3.22
N ILE A 129 -4.76 -7.98 4.42
CA ILE A 129 -3.96 -8.17 5.63
C ILE A 129 -3.67 -9.65 5.85
N ALA A 130 -4.69 -10.50 5.75
CA ALA A 130 -4.54 -11.95 5.93
C ALA A 130 -3.62 -12.57 4.88
N PHE A 131 -3.49 -11.95 3.71
CA PHE A 131 -2.58 -12.43 2.68
C PHE A 131 -1.12 -12.35 3.12
N PHE A 132 -0.74 -11.28 3.82
CA PHE A 132 0.65 -11.04 4.21
C PHE A 132 0.96 -11.40 5.65
N PHE A 133 -0.01 -11.35 6.55
CA PHE A 133 0.26 -11.42 7.99
C PHE A 133 -0.63 -12.46 8.68
N ALA A 134 0.00 -13.25 9.57
CA ALA A 134 -0.75 -14.00 10.56
C ALA A 134 -1.23 -13.04 11.65
N GLU A 135 -2.34 -13.37 12.31
CA GLU A 135 -2.89 -12.52 13.36
C GLU A 135 -1.89 -12.27 14.48
N THR A 136 -1.06 -13.26 14.81
CA THR A 136 -0.02 -13.13 15.83
C THR A 136 1.10 -12.19 15.45
N GLU A 137 1.20 -11.80 14.18
CA GLU A 137 2.20 -10.85 13.70
C GLU A 137 1.73 -9.40 13.79
N ILE A 138 0.48 -9.18 14.15
CA ILE A 138 -0.11 -7.84 14.24
C ILE A 138 -0.15 -7.45 15.72
N VAL A 139 0.70 -6.52 16.11
CA VAL A 139 0.88 -6.14 17.50
C VAL A 139 0.94 -4.63 17.64
N GLY A 140 0.29 -4.12 18.64
CA GLY A 140 0.33 -2.68 18.85
C GLY A 140 -0.62 -2.09 19.74
#